data_93b677f043f111c2818c7ab6f73d16b1
#
_entry.id   93b677f043f111c2818c7ab6f73d16b1
#
_cell.length_a   1.000
_cell.length_b   1.000
_cell.length_c   1.000
_cell.angle_alpha   90.00
_cell.angle_beta   90.00
_cell.angle_gamma   90.00
#
_symmetry.space_group_name_H-M   'P 1'
#
loop_
_entity.id
_entity.type
_entity.pdbx_description
1 polymer ?
#
loop_
_entity_poly.entity_id
_entity_poly.type
_entity_poly.pdbx_seq_one_letter_code
_entity_poly.pdbx_strand_id
1 'polypeptide(L)'
;MSGYSINLEEQTLAGNNFREVLYTTPRSQLVIMTLQPGEEIGLEKHEGHDQFIRVEAGRGVAILDGERHDLADGVAVVIPAGTEHNVVNTSDTEPMRLYTLYTPPEHPDGTVHATKAEADDYEKQHGHH
;
A
#
# COMPACT_ATOMS: atom_id res chain seq x y z
N MET A 1 19.42 -13.67 -6.69
CA MET A 1 18.10 -13.22 -7.18
C MET A 1 18.21 -12.88 -8.65
N SER A 2 17.28 -13.36 -9.45
CA SER A 2 17.31 -13.15 -10.89
C SER A 2 16.47 -11.95 -11.35
N GLY A 3 15.82 -11.26 -10.46
CA GLY A 3 14.96 -10.15 -10.79
C GLY A 3 13.52 -10.57 -11.04
N TYR A 4 12.68 -9.62 -11.43
CA TYR A 4 11.24 -9.84 -11.53
C TYR A 4 10.65 -8.86 -12.53
N SER A 5 9.78 -9.36 -13.40
CA SER A 5 9.01 -8.48 -14.27
C SER A 5 7.58 -8.98 -14.38
N ILE A 6 6.66 -8.05 -14.49
CA ILE A 6 5.22 -8.34 -14.53
C ILE A 6 4.52 -7.15 -15.16
N ASN A 7 3.36 -7.37 -15.76
CA ASN A 7 2.51 -6.25 -16.14
C ASN A 7 1.86 -5.71 -14.87
N LEU A 8 2.46 -4.69 -14.29
CA LEU A 8 2.07 -4.19 -12.96
C LEU A 8 0.68 -3.55 -12.98
N GLU A 9 0.36 -2.80 -14.02
CA GLU A 9 -0.97 -2.22 -14.16
C GLU A 9 -2.04 -3.31 -14.18
N GLU A 10 -1.84 -4.33 -15.00
CA GLU A 10 -2.78 -5.45 -15.13
C GLU A 10 -2.97 -6.19 -13.81
N GLN A 11 -1.87 -6.48 -13.11
CA GLN A 11 -1.92 -7.16 -11.81
C GLN A 11 -2.62 -6.32 -10.76
N THR A 12 -2.35 -5.03 -10.74
CA THR A 12 -2.96 -4.12 -9.78
C THR A 12 -4.46 -4.00 -10.01
N LEU A 13 -4.86 -3.84 -11.28
CA LEU A 13 -6.28 -3.72 -11.64
C LEU A 13 -7.07 -5.01 -11.42
N ALA A 14 -6.42 -6.16 -11.52
CA ALA A 14 -7.05 -7.47 -11.27
C ALA A 14 -7.05 -7.85 -9.79
N GLY A 15 -6.35 -7.12 -8.94
CA GLY A 15 -6.20 -7.44 -7.52
C GLY A 15 -7.49 -7.23 -6.73
N ASN A 16 -7.70 -8.08 -5.72
CA ASN A 16 -8.82 -7.98 -4.79
C ASN A 16 -8.40 -8.17 -3.34
N ASN A 17 -7.14 -8.48 -3.10
CA ASN A 17 -6.62 -8.61 -1.73
C ASN A 17 -6.32 -7.24 -1.15
N PHE A 18 -6.55 -7.09 0.15
CA PHE A 18 -6.15 -5.85 0.83
C PHE A 18 -4.67 -5.59 0.63
N ARG A 19 -3.84 -6.63 0.81
CA ARG A 19 -2.37 -6.53 0.64
C ARG A 19 -1.84 -7.80 0.02
N GLU A 20 -0.99 -7.68 -0.98
CA GLU A 20 -0.32 -8.81 -1.58
C GLU A 20 1.10 -8.42 -1.97
N VAL A 21 2.08 -9.05 -1.33
CA VAL A 21 3.49 -8.85 -1.67
C VAL A 21 3.79 -9.61 -2.95
N LEU A 22 4.26 -8.91 -3.98
CA LEU A 22 4.60 -9.52 -5.26
C LEU A 22 6.07 -9.97 -5.30
N TYR A 23 6.98 -9.14 -4.82
CA TYR A 23 8.40 -9.46 -4.89
C TYR A 23 9.18 -8.69 -3.84
N THR A 24 10.15 -9.36 -3.22
CA THR A 24 10.99 -8.80 -2.18
C THR A 24 12.45 -8.97 -2.53
N THR A 25 13.23 -7.89 -2.43
CA THR A 25 14.69 -7.93 -2.49
C THR A 25 15.23 -7.45 -1.13
N PRO A 26 16.53 -7.57 -0.86
CA PRO A 26 17.07 -7.01 0.39
C PRO A 26 16.87 -5.51 0.56
N ARG A 27 16.60 -4.77 -0.53
CA ARG A 27 16.54 -3.30 -0.50
C ARG A 27 15.20 -2.71 -0.92
N SER A 28 14.28 -3.51 -1.43
CA SER A 28 12.98 -3.02 -1.88
C SER A 28 11.93 -4.11 -1.90
N GLN A 29 10.67 -3.71 -1.90
CA GLN A 29 9.56 -4.64 -1.89
C GLN A 29 8.38 -4.05 -2.66
N LEU A 30 7.88 -4.82 -3.63
CA LEU A 30 6.73 -4.42 -4.44
C LEU A 30 5.48 -5.10 -3.91
N VAL A 31 4.44 -4.29 -3.66
CA VAL A 31 3.19 -4.72 -3.04
C VAL A 31 2.02 -4.13 -3.82
N ILE A 32 0.97 -4.91 -4.04
CA ILE A 32 -0.30 -4.38 -4.55
C ILE A 32 -1.34 -4.40 -3.45
N MET A 33 -2.26 -3.45 -3.49
CA MET A 33 -3.33 -3.33 -2.49
C MET A 33 -4.64 -2.92 -3.13
N THR A 34 -5.73 -3.45 -2.58
CA THR A 34 -7.09 -3.03 -2.91
C THR A 34 -7.78 -2.59 -1.63
N LEU A 35 -8.19 -1.33 -1.58
CA LEU A 35 -8.97 -0.78 -0.48
C LEU A 35 -10.43 -0.74 -0.92
N GLN A 36 -11.31 -1.37 -0.15
CA GLN A 36 -12.73 -1.33 -0.42
C GLN A 36 -13.31 0.06 -0.12
N PRO A 37 -14.51 0.39 -0.61
CA PRO A 37 -15.09 1.71 -0.34
C PRO A 37 -15.07 2.06 1.15
N GLY A 38 -14.55 3.25 1.47
CA GLY A 38 -14.44 3.73 2.84
C GLY A 38 -13.29 3.18 3.66
N GLU A 39 -12.54 2.20 3.15
CA GLU A 39 -11.41 1.63 3.89
C GLU A 39 -10.20 2.56 3.88
N GLU A 40 -9.37 2.40 4.88
CA GLU A 40 -8.10 3.09 4.97
C GLU A 40 -6.99 2.11 5.33
N ILE A 41 -5.75 2.47 4.99
CA ILE A 41 -4.60 1.66 5.40
C ILE A 41 -4.41 1.76 6.91
N GLY A 42 -4.60 2.94 7.47
CA GLY A 42 -4.41 3.24 8.88
C GLY A 42 -3.27 4.22 9.07
N LEU A 43 -3.32 4.97 10.16
CA LEU A 43 -2.28 5.94 10.47
C LEU A 43 -0.99 5.21 10.85
N GLU A 44 0.09 5.50 10.12
CA GLU A 44 1.37 4.84 10.28
C GLU A 44 2.52 5.83 10.22
N LYS A 45 3.63 5.45 10.85
CA LYS A 45 4.88 6.19 10.77
C LYS A 45 6.03 5.18 10.75
N HIS A 46 6.75 5.13 9.65
CA HIS A 46 7.87 4.20 9.47
C HIS A 46 9.19 4.96 9.46
N GLU A 47 10.01 4.70 10.46
CA GLU A 47 11.29 5.41 10.60
C GLU A 47 12.39 4.83 9.72
N GLY A 48 12.24 3.60 9.27
CA GLY A 48 13.31 2.85 8.63
C GLY A 48 13.20 2.70 7.12
N HIS A 49 12.15 3.20 6.47
CA HIS A 49 12.02 3.07 5.01
C HIS A 49 11.21 4.18 4.39
N ASP A 50 11.48 4.42 3.11
CA ASP A 50 10.64 5.26 2.27
C ASP A 50 9.56 4.42 1.62
N GLN A 51 8.48 5.05 1.22
CA GLN A 51 7.37 4.38 0.54
C GLN A 51 6.92 5.19 -0.66
N PHE A 52 6.73 4.52 -1.79
CA PHE A 52 6.17 5.09 -3.00
C PHE A 52 4.83 4.44 -3.25
N ILE A 53 3.79 5.22 -3.52
CA ILE A 53 2.44 4.71 -3.83
C ILE A 53 1.97 5.33 -5.14
N ARG A 54 1.41 4.50 -6.02
CA ARG A 54 0.71 4.98 -7.21
C ARG A 54 -0.67 4.34 -7.28
N VAL A 55 -1.68 5.16 -7.53
CA VAL A 55 -3.07 4.70 -7.71
C VAL A 55 -3.28 4.36 -9.18
N GLU A 56 -3.76 3.15 -9.45
CA GLU A 56 -4.12 2.70 -10.81
C GLU A 56 -5.60 2.87 -11.08
N ALA A 57 -6.46 2.76 -10.07
CA ALA A 57 -7.91 2.93 -10.22
C ALA A 57 -8.52 3.41 -8.90
N GLY A 58 -9.51 4.27 -9.01
CA GLY A 58 -10.23 4.79 -7.86
C GLY A 58 -9.74 6.16 -7.45
N ARG A 59 -10.21 6.62 -6.30
CA ARG A 59 -9.84 7.94 -5.76
C ARG A 59 -9.91 7.93 -4.25
N GLY A 60 -9.09 8.78 -3.66
CA GLY A 60 -9.03 8.90 -2.23
C GLY A 60 -8.15 10.05 -1.81
N VAL A 61 -7.54 9.92 -0.65
CA VAL A 61 -6.65 10.94 -0.10
C VAL A 61 -5.48 10.27 0.60
N ALA A 62 -4.30 10.85 0.45
CA ALA A 62 -3.15 10.54 1.29
C ALA A 62 -2.95 11.73 2.22
N ILE A 63 -2.75 11.44 3.50
CA ILE A 63 -2.50 12.47 4.51
C ILE A 63 -1.07 12.26 5.00
N LEU A 64 -0.20 13.25 4.74
CA LEU A 64 1.23 13.18 5.06
C LEU A 64 1.57 14.28 6.05
N ASP A 65 1.90 13.92 7.28
CA ASP A 65 2.15 14.87 8.38
C ASP A 65 1.01 15.90 8.48
N GLY A 66 -0.23 15.45 8.36
CA GLY A 66 -1.42 16.29 8.42
C GLY A 66 -1.76 17.01 7.13
N GLU A 67 -0.93 16.96 6.10
CA GLU A 67 -1.19 17.59 4.81
C GLU A 67 -1.93 16.63 3.88
N ARG A 68 -3.02 17.10 3.29
CA ARG A 68 -3.87 16.31 2.43
C ARG A 68 -3.41 16.37 0.97
N HIS A 69 -3.30 15.19 0.34
CA HIS A 69 -2.99 15.04 -1.08
C HIS A 69 -4.08 14.20 -1.74
N ASP A 70 -4.79 14.76 -2.72
CA ASP A 70 -5.85 14.03 -3.41
C ASP A 70 -5.26 12.96 -4.32
N LEU A 71 -5.87 11.77 -4.29
CA LEU A 71 -5.47 10.62 -5.09
C LEU A 71 -6.54 10.30 -6.14
N ALA A 72 -6.09 9.95 -7.33
CA ALA A 72 -6.93 9.50 -8.44
C ALA A 72 -6.06 8.65 -9.37
N ASP A 73 -6.66 8.09 -10.42
CA ASP A 73 -5.92 7.29 -11.39
C ASP A 73 -4.66 8.02 -11.86
N GLY A 74 -3.51 7.37 -11.78
CA GLY A 74 -2.25 7.91 -12.22
C GLY A 74 -1.51 8.81 -11.23
N VAL A 75 -2.14 9.14 -10.11
CA VAL A 75 -1.49 9.99 -9.07
C VAL A 75 -0.57 9.14 -8.21
N ALA A 76 0.61 9.67 -7.94
CA ALA A 76 1.57 9.02 -7.07
C ALA A 76 1.97 9.93 -5.91
N VAL A 77 2.35 9.33 -4.79
CA VAL A 77 2.93 10.04 -3.66
C VAL A 77 4.20 9.34 -3.22
N VAL A 78 5.15 10.14 -2.75
CA VAL A 78 6.37 9.64 -2.12
C VAL A 78 6.30 10.00 -0.65
N ILE A 79 6.48 9.00 0.20
CA ILE A 79 6.39 9.15 1.65
C ILE A 79 7.77 8.87 2.24
N PRO A 80 8.51 9.93 2.60
CA PRO A 80 9.84 9.73 3.20
C PRO A 80 9.75 9.05 4.56
N ALA A 81 10.80 8.33 4.92
CA ALA A 81 10.93 7.74 6.26
C ALA A 81 10.67 8.82 7.32
N GLY A 82 9.96 8.46 8.37
CA GLY A 82 9.63 9.38 9.45
C GLY A 82 8.38 10.24 9.23
N THR A 83 7.74 10.14 8.07
CA THR A 83 6.50 10.88 7.79
C THR A 83 5.30 10.12 8.32
N GLU A 84 4.51 10.75 9.19
CA GLU A 84 3.24 10.17 9.64
C GLU A 84 2.25 10.23 8.46
N HIS A 85 1.63 9.10 8.14
CA HIS A 85 0.80 9.03 6.94
C HIS A 85 -0.37 8.06 7.06
N ASN A 86 -1.39 8.31 6.24
CA ASN A 86 -2.54 7.43 6.06
C ASN A 86 -3.03 7.57 4.62
N VAL A 87 -3.59 6.49 4.09
CA VAL A 87 -4.23 6.48 2.77
C VAL A 87 -5.66 6.01 2.96
N VAL A 88 -6.60 6.79 2.46
CA VAL A 88 -8.05 6.55 2.66
C VAL A 88 -8.75 6.49 1.31
N ASN A 89 -9.56 5.44 1.12
CA ASN A 89 -10.48 5.39 -0.02
C ASN A 89 -11.73 6.18 0.35
N THR A 90 -11.92 7.32 -0.29
CA THR A 90 -13.03 8.23 0.02
C THR A 90 -14.29 7.95 -0.80
N SER A 91 -14.27 6.97 -1.70
CA SER A 91 -15.45 6.58 -2.46
C SER A 91 -16.38 5.72 -1.62
N ASP A 92 -17.69 5.88 -1.81
CA ASP A 92 -18.71 5.04 -1.17
C ASP A 92 -19.03 3.80 -2.01
N THR A 93 -18.58 3.75 -3.25
CA THR A 93 -19.02 2.74 -4.21
C THR A 93 -17.91 1.98 -4.91
N GLU A 94 -16.73 2.58 -5.06
CA GLU A 94 -15.65 2.02 -5.87
C GLU A 94 -14.45 1.64 -5.04
N PRO A 95 -13.83 0.48 -5.32
CA PRO A 95 -12.56 0.14 -4.69
C PRO A 95 -11.44 1.03 -5.23
N MET A 96 -10.40 1.21 -4.41
CA MET A 96 -9.18 1.88 -4.84
C MET A 96 -8.09 0.83 -4.98
N ARG A 97 -7.46 0.76 -6.15
CA ARG A 97 -6.38 -0.19 -6.44
C ARG A 97 -5.08 0.56 -6.66
N LEU A 98 -4.08 0.16 -5.92
CA LEU A 98 -2.79 0.83 -5.93
C LEU A 98 -1.66 -0.18 -5.83
N TYR A 99 -0.46 0.25 -6.22
CA TYR A 99 0.74 -0.48 -5.85
C TYR A 99 1.66 0.42 -5.05
N THR A 100 2.51 -0.20 -4.26
CA THR A 100 3.43 0.50 -3.40
C THR A 100 4.79 -0.17 -3.43
N LEU A 101 5.83 0.64 -3.28
CA LEU A 101 7.20 0.17 -3.20
C LEU A 101 7.80 0.65 -1.90
N TYR A 102 8.26 -0.29 -1.08
CA TYR A 102 8.98 0.01 0.17
C TYR A 102 10.48 -0.13 -0.05
N THR A 103 11.24 0.79 0.46
CA THR A 103 12.71 0.78 0.38
C THR A 103 13.31 1.13 1.74
N PRO A 104 13.76 0.13 2.51
CA PRO A 104 13.76 -1.33 2.30
C PRO A 104 12.40 -1.98 2.57
N PRO A 105 12.30 -3.32 2.50
CA PRO A 105 11.04 -4.04 2.70
C PRO A 105 10.39 -3.80 4.05
N GLU A 106 9.05 -3.76 4.08
CA GLU A 106 8.26 -3.61 5.30
C GLU A 106 7.66 -4.94 5.78
N HIS A 107 7.22 -5.77 4.86
CA HIS A 107 6.46 -6.99 5.18
C HIS A 107 7.29 -8.24 4.94
N PRO A 108 6.95 -9.36 5.64
CA PRO A 108 7.56 -10.65 5.30
C PRO A 108 7.29 -11.00 3.83
N ASP A 109 8.27 -11.65 3.21
CA ASP A 109 8.12 -12.09 1.83
C ASP A 109 6.92 -13.04 1.70
N GLY A 110 6.18 -12.90 0.60
CA GLY A 110 5.02 -13.74 0.34
C GLY A 110 3.76 -13.40 1.14
N THR A 111 3.76 -12.29 1.88
CA THR A 111 2.58 -11.87 2.65
C THR A 111 1.39 -11.64 1.73
N VAL A 112 0.25 -12.25 2.07
CA VAL A 112 -1.04 -12.00 1.43
C VAL A 112 -2.10 -11.86 2.52
N HIS A 113 -2.78 -10.72 2.54
CA HIS A 113 -3.92 -10.49 3.41
C HIS A 113 -5.14 -10.20 2.53
N ALA A 114 -6.13 -11.07 2.57
CA ALA A 114 -7.33 -10.92 1.73
C ALA A 114 -8.15 -9.70 2.12
N THR A 115 -8.21 -9.39 3.42
CA THR A 115 -9.01 -8.29 3.95
C THR A 115 -8.20 -7.41 4.89
N LYS A 116 -8.69 -6.18 5.11
CA LYS A 116 -8.09 -5.29 6.10
C LYS A 116 -8.16 -5.90 7.51
N ALA A 117 -9.25 -6.56 7.85
CA ALA A 117 -9.39 -7.23 9.15
C ALA A 117 -8.28 -8.26 9.36
N GLU A 118 -7.97 -9.05 8.33
CA GLU A 118 -6.90 -10.05 8.39
C GLU A 118 -5.53 -9.39 8.59
N ALA A 119 -5.28 -8.27 7.90
CA ALA A 119 -4.04 -7.52 8.06
C ALA A 119 -3.92 -6.93 9.47
N ASP A 120 -5.01 -6.37 10.00
CA ASP A 120 -5.03 -5.80 11.34
C ASP A 120 -4.80 -6.88 12.40
N ASP A 121 -5.38 -8.07 12.23
CA ASP A 121 -5.17 -9.20 13.14
C ASP A 121 -3.71 -9.64 13.11
N TYR A 122 -3.09 -9.69 11.96
CA TYR A 122 -1.67 -10.03 11.84
C TYR A 122 -0.80 -9.03 12.60
N GLU A 123 -1.01 -7.74 12.40
CA GLU A 123 -0.25 -6.69 13.10
C GLU A 123 -0.44 -6.75 14.61
N LYS A 124 -1.66 -7.03 15.05
CA LYS A 124 -2.00 -7.18 16.46
C LYS A 124 -1.23 -8.32 17.13
N GLN A 125 -1.00 -9.43 16.39
CA GLN A 125 -0.29 -10.59 16.89
C GLN A 125 1.24 -10.47 16.79
N HIS A 126 1.73 -9.72 15.79
CA HIS A 126 3.17 -9.65 15.46
C HIS A 126 3.78 -8.28 15.76
N GLY A 127 3.00 -7.38 16.31
CA GLY A 127 3.44 -6.02 16.57
C GLY A 127 3.42 -5.15 15.31
N HIS A 128 3.62 -3.86 15.51
CA HIS A 128 3.65 -2.87 14.45
C HIS A 128 5.06 -2.33 14.27
N HIS A 129 5.49 -2.26 13.06
CA HIS A 129 6.86 -1.81 12.73
C HIS A 129 6.87 -0.43 12.11
#